data_354c65505aa229aba69c2b1263bc177f
#
_entry.id   354c65505aa229aba69c2b1263bc177f
#
_cell.length_a   1.000
_cell.length_b   1.000
_cell.length_c   1.000
_cell.angle_alpha   90.00
_cell.angle_beta   90.00
_cell.angle_gamma   90.00
#
_symmetry.space_group_name_H-M   'P 1'
#
loop_
_entity.id
_entity.type
_entity.pdbx_description
1 polymer ?
#
loop_
_entity_poly.entity_id
_entity_poly.type
_entity_poly.pdbx_seq_one_letter_code
_entity_poly.pdbx_strand_id
1 'polypeptide(L)'
;MGNVYVFDHPLIQHKTALLRKEETTVKDFRELVREISMLMGYEATRNLPLEEVQIRTPMQETAVKMLKGEDIAIVPILRAGLGMVDGMLALVPNAKVGHVGLYRDPETHEPVEYYCKLPNDIEKREIFVVDPMLATGGSASAAIDFIKARGGKKIIFMCLIAAPEGIEVLRKAHPDVDIFIAAKDECLNDHAYILPGLGDAGDRLFGTK
;
A
#
# COMPACT_ATOMS: atom_id res chain seq x y z
N MET A 1 9.26 -3.66 -16.60
CA MET A 1 9.80 -4.18 -15.33
C MET A 1 9.46 -3.16 -14.27
N GLY A 2 8.81 -3.58 -13.19
CA GLY A 2 8.40 -2.70 -12.11
C GLY A 2 9.60 -2.06 -11.41
N ASN A 3 9.41 -0.84 -10.94
CA ASN A 3 10.42 -0.04 -10.29
C ASN A 3 10.24 -0.06 -8.76
N VAL A 4 11.31 0.23 -8.05
CA VAL A 4 11.27 0.44 -6.59
C VAL A 4 11.52 1.91 -6.32
N TYR A 5 10.54 2.56 -5.69
CA TYR A 5 10.59 3.97 -5.31
C TYR A 5 10.69 4.07 -3.80
N VAL A 6 11.82 4.56 -3.32
CA VAL A 6 12.00 4.89 -1.89
C VAL A 6 11.89 6.39 -1.75
N PHE A 7 10.97 6.86 -0.92
CA PHE A 7 10.70 8.27 -0.77
C PHE A 7 11.79 8.97 0.06
N ASP A 8 12.26 10.10 -0.46
CA ASP A 8 13.22 10.99 0.21
C ASP A 8 12.58 12.31 0.67
N HIS A 9 11.25 12.44 0.51
CA HIS A 9 10.53 13.66 0.87
C HIS A 9 10.63 13.96 2.37
N PRO A 10 11.05 15.19 2.79
CA PRO A 10 11.29 15.53 4.21
C PRO A 10 10.10 15.26 5.14
N LEU A 11 8.87 15.51 4.70
CA LEU A 11 7.68 15.23 5.52
C LEU A 11 7.44 13.74 5.74
N ILE A 12 7.68 12.90 4.73
CA ILE A 12 7.56 11.44 4.84
C ILE A 12 8.64 10.94 5.81
N GLN A 13 9.89 11.39 5.65
CA GLN A 13 11.00 11.06 6.54
C GLN A 13 10.71 11.44 8.00
N HIS A 14 10.25 12.67 8.22
CA HIS A 14 9.91 13.16 9.56
C HIS A 14 8.80 12.34 10.22
N LYS A 15 7.69 12.11 9.49
CA LYS A 15 6.56 11.33 10.00
C LYS A 15 6.94 9.87 10.25
N THR A 16 7.75 9.27 9.39
CA THR A 16 8.30 7.93 9.59
C THR A 16 9.19 7.86 10.83
N ALA A 17 10.00 8.87 11.09
CA ALA A 17 10.81 8.95 12.32
C ALA A 17 9.93 9.00 13.58
N LEU A 18 8.85 9.78 13.58
CA LEU A 18 7.86 9.80 14.67
C LEU A 18 7.14 8.44 14.81
N LEU A 19 6.76 7.82 13.70
CA LEU A 19 6.09 6.51 13.68
C LEU A 19 6.93 5.41 14.35
N ARG A 20 8.26 5.47 14.18
CA ARG A 20 9.20 4.48 14.73
C ARG A 20 9.34 4.53 16.24
N LYS A 21 9.13 5.69 16.86
CA LYS A 21 9.34 5.89 18.29
C LYS A 21 8.50 4.91 19.11
N GLU A 22 9.12 4.32 20.14
CA GLU A 22 8.46 3.36 21.04
C GLU A 22 7.31 4.03 21.81
N GLU A 23 7.48 5.27 22.23
CA GLU A 23 6.50 6.06 22.97
C GLU A 23 5.31 6.56 22.12
N THR A 24 5.32 6.37 20.79
CA THR A 24 4.20 6.80 19.94
C THR A 24 2.92 6.06 20.30
N THR A 25 1.93 6.82 20.75
CA THR A 25 0.64 6.26 21.20
C THR A 25 -0.11 5.59 20.04
N VAL A 26 -1.05 4.69 20.36
CA VAL A 26 -1.92 4.04 19.34
C VAL A 26 -2.64 5.07 18.48
N LYS A 27 -3.13 6.17 19.11
CA LYS A 27 -3.79 7.26 18.39
C LYS A 27 -2.84 7.92 17.40
N ASP A 28 -1.67 8.35 17.87
CA ASP A 28 -0.71 9.06 17.03
C ASP A 28 -0.14 8.14 15.93
N PHE A 29 0.05 6.85 16.23
CA PHE A 29 0.47 5.87 15.27
C PHE A 29 -0.52 5.75 14.10
N ARG A 30 -1.83 5.67 14.38
CA ARG A 30 -2.89 5.65 13.35
C ARG A 30 -2.90 6.92 12.50
N GLU A 31 -2.77 8.08 13.14
CA GLU A 31 -2.72 9.36 12.42
C GLU A 31 -1.51 9.45 11.51
N LEU A 32 -0.34 9.06 12.00
CA LEU A 32 0.91 9.05 11.21
C LEU A 32 0.82 8.07 10.03
N VAL A 33 0.30 6.85 10.24
CA VAL A 33 0.08 5.88 9.16
C VAL A 33 -0.84 6.46 8.09
N ARG A 34 -1.97 7.08 8.48
CA ARG A 34 -2.89 7.72 7.55
C ARG A 34 -2.24 8.85 6.76
N GLU A 35 -1.49 9.73 7.44
CA GLU A 35 -0.82 10.88 6.81
C GLU A 35 0.28 10.45 5.85
N ILE A 36 1.13 9.48 6.24
CA ILE A 36 2.19 8.96 5.37
C ILE A 36 1.55 8.28 4.15
N SER A 37 0.51 7.48 4.34
CA SER A 37 -0.19 6.80 3.24
C SER A 37 -0.80 7.79 2.24
N MET A 38 -1.34 8.92 2.71
CA MET A 38 -1.84 9.99 1.85
C MET A 38 -0.71 10.64 1.04
N LEU A 39 0.42 10.98 1.68
CA LEU A 39 1.56 11.58 1.00
C LEU A 39 2.18 10.63 -0.04
N MET A 40 2.32 9.36 0.31
CA MET A 40 2.78 8.32 -0.62
C MET A 40 1.82 8.13 -1.78
N GLY A 41 0.52 8.09 -1.49
CA GLY A 41 -0.54 7.96 -2.49
C GLY A 41 -0.53 9.11 -3.50
N TYR A 42 -0.27 10.33 -3.05
CA TYR A 42 -0.12 11.49 -3.94
C TYR A 42 0.99 11.26 -4.97
N GLU A 43 2.14 10.76 -4.56
CA GLU A 43 3.24 10.46 -5.48
C GLU A 43 2.97 9.21 -6.34
N ALA A 44 2.42 8.17 -5.76
CA ALA A 44 2.12 6.92 -6.47
C ALA A 44 1.04 7.11 -7.56
N THR A 45 0.18 8.12 -7.42
CA THR A 45 -0.84 8.49 -8.41
C THR A 45 -0.36 9.47 -9.48
N ARG A 46 0.92 9.89 -9.47
CA ARG A 46 1.47 10.91 -10.38
C ARG A 46 1.27 10.61 -11.86
N ASN A 47 1.29 9.35 -12.24
CA ASN A 47 1.22 8.89 -13.63
C ASN A 47 -0.18 8.40 -14.04
N LEU A 48 -1.22 8.70 -13.26
CA LEU A 48 -2.59 8.35 -13.64
C LEU A 48 -2.98 9.05 -14.95
N PRO A 49 -3.67 8.33 -15.85
CA PRO A 49 -4.04 8.90 -17.15
C PRO A 49 -5.08 10.00 -16.99
N LEU A 50 -4.90 11.07 -17.78
CA LEU A 50 -5.84 12.17 -17.88
C LEU A 50 -6.53 12.14 -19.24
N GLU A 51 -7.77 12.61 -19.30
CA GLU A 51 -8.51 12.86 -20.54
C GLU A 51 -9.05 14.29 -20.54
N GLU A 52 -9.26 14.82 -21.75
CA GLU A 52 -9.82 16.16 -21.93
C GLU A 52 -11.35 16.09 -21.91
N VAL A 53 -11.97 16.86 -21.02
CA VAL A 53 -13.41 16.89 -20.80
C VAL A 53 -13.91 18.34 -20.93
N GLN A 54 -15.00 18.52 -21.68
CA GLN A 54 -15.69 19.81 -21.75
C GLN A 54 -16.47 20.04 -20.46
N ILE A 55 -16.22 21.18 -19.84
CA ILE A 55 -16.92 21.61 -18.65
C ILE A 55 -17.45 23.02 -18.82
N ARG A 56 -18.43 23.41 -18.01
CA ARG A 56 -18.90 24.78 -17.87
C ARG A 56 -18.46 25.36 -16.54
N THR A 57 -17.65 26.40 -16.59
CA THR A 57 -17.36 27.25 -15.41
C THR A 57 -18.45 28.30 -15.24
N PRO A 58 -18.47 29.02 -14.12
CA PRO A 58 -19.40 30.16 -13.98
C PRO A 58 -19.25 31.24 -15.06
N MET A 59 -18.09 31.27 -15.76
CA MET A 59 -17.78 32.31 -16.73
C MET A 59 -17.95 31.85 -18.19
N GLN A 60 -17.55 30.60 -18.52
CA GLN A 60 -17.58 30.11 -19.89
C GLN A 60 -17.45 28.57 -19.96
N GLU A 61 -17.71 28.04 -21.15
CA GLU A 61 -17.36 26.65 -21.48
C GLU A 61 -15.86 26.56 -21.81
N THR A 62 -15.24 25.47 -21.34
CA THR A 62 -13.80 25.22 -21.56
C THR A 62 -13.47 23.73 -21.48
N ALA A 63 -12.37 23.34 -22.11
CA ALA A 63 -11.80 22.00 -21.97
C ALA A 63 -10.80 21.95 -20.81
N VAL A 64 -10.90 20.92 -19.96
CA VAL A 64 -9.99 20.70 -18.84
C VAL A 64 -9.54 19.24 -18.80
N LYS A 65 -8.40 18.99 -18.17
CA LYS A 65 -7.91 17.64 -17.94
C LYS A 65 -8.50 17.07 -16.65
N MET A 66 -9.16 15.93 -16.74
CA MET A 66 -9.68 15.16 -15.62
C MET A 66 -9.07 13.76 -15.63
N LEU A 67 -9.09 13.08 -14.47
CA LEU A 67 -8.67 11.67 -14.43
C LEU A 67 -9.52 10.86 -15.41
N LYS A 68 -8.86 10.04 -16.20
CA LYS A 68 -9.53 9.14 -17.15
C LYS A 68 -10.15 7.99 -16.37
N GLY A 69 -11.47 8.05 -16.16
CA GLY A 69 -12.21 7.09 -15.35
C GLY A 69 -11.96 7.24 -13.85
N GLU A 70 -12.79 6.61 -13.06
CA GLU A 70 -12.64 6.51 -11.59
C GLU A 70 -12.14 5.10 -11.22
N ASP A 71 -11.18 4.58 -11.97
CA ASP A 71 -10.84 3.15 -11.99
C ASP A 71 -9.72 2.82 -11.00
N ILE A 72 -9.80 3.33 -9.76
CA ILE A 72 -8.85 3.01 -8.69
C ILE A 72 -9.47 2.01 -7.72
N ALA A 73 -8.67 1.03 -7.30
CA ALA A 73 -8.99 0.13 -6.20
C ALA A 73 -7.86 0.16 -5.16
N ILE A 74 -8.23 0.20 -3.90
CA ILE A 74 -7.32 0.07 -2.75
C ILE A 74 -7.55 -1.30 -2.14
N VAL A 75 -6.50 -2.09 -1.99
CA VAL A 75 -6.60 -3.45 -1.48
C VAL A 75 -5.63 -3.63 -0.31
N PRO A 76 -6.09 -3.39 0.94
CA PRO A 76 -5.28 -3.67 2.11
C PRO A 76 -5.09 -5.17 2.32
N ILE A 77 -3.87 -5.55 2.71
CA ILE A 77 -3.61 -6.86 3.29
C ILE A 77 -4.03 -6.82 4.76
N LEU A 78 -5.02 -7.63 5.11
CA LEU A 78 -5.55 -7.67 6.45
C LEU A 78 -4.52 -8.29 7.43
N ARG A 79 -4.41 -7.78 8.64
CA ARG A 79 -5.16 -6.69 9.28
C ARG A 79 -4.49 -5.32 9.12
N ALA A 80 -3.15 -5.25 9.16
CA ALA A 80 -2.39 -4.00 9.30
C ALA A 80 -2.59 -3.03 8.13
N GLY A 81 -2.79 -3.53 6.91
CA GLY A 81 -3.06 -2.70 5.73
C GLY A 81 -4.28 -1.79 5.86
N LEU A 82 -5.26 -2.13 6.72
CA LEU A 82 -6.42 -1.27 6.98
C LEU A 82 -6.05 0.13 7.44
N GLY A 83 -4.95 0.28 8.20
CA GLY A 83 -4.50 1.59 8.67
C GLY A 83 -4.11 2.56 7.55
N MET A 84 -3.81 2.05 6.36
CA MET A 84 -3.41 2.87 5.21
C MET A 84 -4.59 3.33 4.34
N VAL A 85 -5.74 2.68 4.47
CA VAL A 85 -6.90 2.89 3.57
C VAL A 85 -7.46 4.30 3.67
N ASP A 86 -7.66 4.81 4.87
CA ASP A 86 -8.26 6.14 5.08
C ASP A 86 -7.38 7.26 4.50
N GLY A 87 -6.06 7.11 4.54
CA GLY A 87 -5.13 8.05 3.92
C GLY A 87 -5.28 8.08 2.40
N MET A 88 -5.42 6.93 1.78
CA MET A 88 -5.66 6.80 0.34
C MET A 88 -7.05 7.30 -0.06
N LEU A 89 -8.10 6.99 0.70
CA LEU A 89 -9.47 7.46 0.43
C LEU A 89 -9.62 8.97 0.61
N ALA A 90 -8.87 9.59 1.51
CA ALA A 90 -8.85 11.05 1.63
C ALA A 90 -8.33 11.73 0.35
N LEU A 91 -7.45 11.05 -0.39
CA LEU A 91 -6.89 11.54 -1.65
C LEU A 91 -7.78 11.18 -2.85
N VAL A 92 -8.32 9.96 -2.89
CA VAL A 92 -9.17 9.44 -3.98
C VAL A 92 -10.47 8.89 -3.39
N PRO A 93 -11.44 9.77 -3.07
CA PRO A 93 -12.66 9.39 -2.34
C PRO A 93 -13.56 8.36 -3.04
N ASN A 94 -13.51 8.33 -4.38
CA ASN A 94 -14.30 7.40 -5.21
C ASN A 94 -13.62 6.05 -5.43
N ALA A 95 -12.41 5.82 -4.89
CA ALA A 95 -11.74 4.54 -5.02
C ALA A 95 -12.57 3.42 -4.38
N LYS A 96 -12.64 2.28 -5.06
CA LYS A 96 -13.26 1.08 -4.48
C LYS A 96 -12.26 0.39 -3.56
N VAL A 97 -12.76 -0.22 -2.49
CA VAL A 97 -11.92 -0.95 -1.53
C VAL A 97 -12.22 -2.44 -1.62
N GLY A 98 -11.18 -3.21 -1.93
CA GLY A 98 -11.19 -4.66 -1.79
C GLY A 98 -10.41 -5.06 -0.52
N HIS A 99 -10.44 -6.34 -0.16
CA HIS A 99 -9.68 -6.83 1.01
C HIS A 99 -9.10 -8.20 0.70
N VAL A 100 -7.86 -8.42 1.11
CA VAL A 100 -7.20 -9.73 1.09
C VAL A 100 -6.76 -10.08 2.49
N GLY A 101 -7.25 -11.20 3.00
CA GLY A 101 -6.88 -11.74 4.30
C GLY A 101 -6.05 -13.01 4.15
N LEU A 102 -4.90 -13.01 4.80
CA LEU A 102 -3.92 -14.10 4.78
C LEU A 102 -3.54 -14.49 6.20
N TYR A 103 -3.30 -15.77 6.42
CA TYR A 103 -2.56 -16.26 7.59
C TYR A 103 -1.42 -17.16 7.12
N ARG A 104 -0.43 -17.36 7.98
CA ARG A 104 0.60 -18.36 7.73
C ARG A 104 0.16 -19.67 8.31
N ASP A 105 0.15 -20.70 7.49
CA ASP A 105 -0.08 -22.05 7.95
C ASP A 105 0.95 -22.43 9.02
N PRO A 106 0.55 -22.93 10.19
CA PRO A 106 1.47 -23.21 11.29
C PRO A 106 2.44 -24.38 11.01
N GLU A 107 2.11 -25.27 10.08
CA GLU A 107 2.94 -26.42 9.73
C GLU A 107 3.85 -26.13 8.54
N THR A 108 3.30 -25.55 7.46
CA THR A 108 4.04 -25.30 6.21
C THR A 108 4.69 -23.92 6.16
N HIS A 109 4.26 -22.99 7.01
CA HIS A 109 4.62 -21.57 7.00
C HIS A 109 4.25 -20.85 5.70
N GLU A 110 3.48 -21.48 4.80
CA GLU A 110 2.99 -20.88 3.58
C GLU A 110 1.82 -19.93 3.83
N PRO A 111 1.70 -18.83 3.05
CA PRO A 111 0.56 -17.93 3.16
C PRO A 111 -0.71 -18.59 2.60
N VAL A 112 -1.74 -18.66 3.43
CA VAL A 112 -3.06 -19.21 3.09
C VAL A 112 -4.09 -18.10 3.09
N GLU A 113 -4.89 -18.03 2.02
CA GLU A 113 -6.02 -17.12 1.91
C GLU A 113 -7.18 -17.59 2.81
N TYR A 114 -7.67 -16.72 3.68
CA TYR A 114 -8.93 -16.94 4.39
C TYR A 114 -10.04 -15.98 3.97
N TYR A 115 -9.70 -14.89 3.28
CA TYR A 115 -10.65 -13.91 2.79
C TYR A 115 -10.10 -13.15 1.58
N CYS A 116 -10.88 -13.08 0.51
CA CYS A 116 -10.56 -12.23 -0.63
C CYS A 116 -11.86 -11.70 -1.25
N LYS A 117 -12.11 -10.41 -1.10
CA LYS A 117 -13.23 -9.72 -1.70
C LYS A 117 -12.73 -8.51 -2.47
N LEU A 118 -12.84 -8.56 -3.78
CA LEU A 118 -12.39 -7.51 -4.70
C LEU A 118 -13.60 -6.87 -5.42
N PRO A 119 -13.47 -5.65 -5.94
CA PRO A 119 -14.44 -5.09 -6.88
C PRO A 119 -14.66 -6.02 -8.08
N ASN A 120 -15.90 -6.12 -8.54
CA ASN A 120 -16.26 -7.01 -9.65
C ASN A 120 -15.58 -6.66 -10.99
N ASP A 121 -15.11 -5.43 -11.13
CA ASP A 121 -14.44 -4.85 -12.30
C ASP A 121 -12.93 -4.63 -12.05
N ILE A 122 -12.33 -5.47 -11.18
CA ILE A 122 -10.92 -5.32 -10.76
C ILE A 122 -9.93 -5.35 -11.93
N GLU A 123 -10.26 -6.05 -13.01
CA GLU A 123 -9.43 -6.16 -14.22
C GLU A 123 -9.25 -4.83 -14.97
N LYS A 124 -10.12 -3.84 -14.71
CA LYS A 124 -10.08 -2.51 -15.33
C LYS A 124 -9.36 -1.48 -14.48
N ARG A 125 -9.11 -1.81 -13.19
CA ARG A 125 -8.66 -0.85 -12.19
C ARG A 125 -7.15 -0.78 -12.07
N GLU A 126 -6.67 0.40 -11.69
CA GLU A 126 -5.36 0.61 -11.09
C GLU A 126 -5.45 0.19 -9.62
N ILE A 127 -4.68 -0.81 -9.23
CA ILE A 127 -4.83 -1.49 -7.93
C ILE A 127 -3.68 -1.13 -7.01
N PHE A 128 -3.99 -0.44 -5.91
CA PHE A 128 -3.03 -0.13 -4.85
C PHE A 128 -3.15 -1.17 -3.75
N VAL A 129 -2.22 -2.11 -3.71
CA VAL A 129 -2.10 -3.07 -2.62
C VAL A 129 -1.30 -2.42 -1.50
N VAL A 130 -1.87 -2.35 -0.30
CA VAL A 130 -1.28 -1.62 0.81
C VAL A 130 -1.06 -2.52 2.03
N ASP A 131 0.15 -2.48 2.57
CA ASP A 131 0.56 -3.13 3.81
C ASP A 131 1.65 -2.30 4.50
N PRO A 132 1.59 -1.98 5.78
CA PRO A 132 2.63 -1.20 6.44
C PRO A 132 4.03 -1.81 6.36
N MET A 133 4.15 -3.12 6.29
CA MET A 133 5.43 -3.81 6.43
C MET A 133 5.70 -4.76 5.25
N LEU A 134 6.84 -4.58 4.58
CA LEU A 134 7.38 -5.53 3.61
C LEU A 134 8.62 -6.20 4.21
N ALA A 135 8.40 -7.22 5.06
CA ALA A 135 9.48 -7.94 5.74
C ALA A 135 10.06 -9.05 4.87
N THR A 136 9.47 -10.24 4.87
CA THR A 136 9.94 -11.39 4.05
C THR A 136 9.42 -11.38 2.61
N GLY A 137 8.40 -10.57 2.32
CA GLY A 137 7.76 -10.51 1.00
C GLY A 137 6.69 -11.57 0.72
N GLY A 138 6.61 -12.62 1.54
CA GLY A 138 5.69 -13.75 1.29
C GLY A 138 4.22 -13.35 1.27
N SER A 139 3.75 -12.59 2.28
CA SER A 139 2.35 -12.14 2.33
C SER A 139 2.00 -11.20 1.19
N ALA A 140 2.88 -10.25 0.86
CA ALA A 140 2.69 -9.34 -0.25
C ALA A 140 2.63 -10.08 -1.59
N SER A 141 3.55 -11.03 -1.81
CA SER A 141 3.57 -11.86 -3.03
C SER A 141 2.28 -12.67 -3.17
N ALA A 142 1.87 -13.40 -2.13
CA ALA A 142 0.65 -14.21 -2.18
C ALA A 142 -0.62 -13.35 -2.38
N ALA A 143 -0.71 -12.18 -1.73
CA ALA A 143 -1.84 -11.27 -1.94
C ALA A 143 -1.93 -10.81 -3.41
N ILE A 144 -0.80 -10.50 -4.04
CA ILE A 144 -0.74 -10.12 -5.45
C ILE A 144 -1.12 -11.29 -6.36
N ASP A 145 -0.67 -12.53 -6.03
CA ASP A 145 -1.10 -13.74 -6.76
C ASP A 145 -2.62 -13.91 -6.74
N PHE A 146 -3.26 -13.73 -5.58
CA PHE A 146 -4.72 -13.83 -5.45
C PHE A 146 -5.46 -12.74 -6.23
N ILE A 147 -4.91 -11.54 -6.27
CA ILE A 147 -5.47 -10.44 -7.06
C ILE A 147 -5.32 -10.73 -8.56
N LYS A 148 -4.15 -11.19 -9.00
CA LYS A 148 -3.89 -11.57 -10.40
C LYS A 148 -4.77 -12.74 -10.85
N ALA A 149 -4.93 -13.77 -10.02
CA ALA A 149 -5.82 -14.90 -10.29
C ALA A 149 -7.30 -14.48 -10.49
N ARG A 150 -7.70 -13.33 -9.93
CA ARG A 150 -9.03 -12.73 -10.08
C ARG A 150 -9.11 -11.65 -11.17
N GLY A 151 -8.07 -11.56 -12.00
CA GLY A 151 -8.04 -10.68 -13.17
C GLY A 151 -7.39 -9.32 -12.96
N GLY A 152 -6.87 -9.01 -11.76
CA GLY A 152 -6.11 -7.77 -11.51
C GLY A 152 -4.82 -7.73 -12.34
N LYS A 153 -4.58 -6.60 -13.04
CA LYS A 153 -3.47 -6.49 -14.00
C LYS A 153 -2.51 -5.35 -13.69
N LYS A 154 -3.04 -4.21 -13.30
CA LYS A 154 -2.26 -3.00 -13.03
C LYS A 154 -2.11 -2.85 -11.51
N ILE A 155 -1.04 -3.37 -10.97
CA ILE A 155 -0.82 -3.46 -9.53
C ILE A 155 0.37 -2.61 -9.12
N ILE A 156 0.15 -1.81 -8.09
CA ILE A 156 1.15 -1.04 -7.36
C ILE A 156 1.12 -1.55 -5.92
N PHE A 157 2.28 -1.85 -5.36
CA PHE A 157 2.42 -2.20 -3.95
C PHE A 157 2.98 -1.02 -3.15
N MET A 158 2.37 -0.69 -2.02
CA MET A 158 2.81 0.40 -1.14
C MET A 158 3.01 -0.11 0.28
N CYS A 159 4.18 0.22 0.87
CA CYS A 159 4.45 -0.07 2.27
C CYS A 159 5.18 1.08 2.97
N LEU A 160 5.02 1.17 4.29
CA LEU A 160 5.71 2.20 5.07
C LEU A 160 7.18 1.83 5.27
N ILE A 161 7.44 0.59 5.70
CA ILE A 161 8.79 0.09 5.96
C ILE A 161 9.03 -1.19 5.17
N ALA A 162 10.20 -1.29 4.54
CA ALA A 162 10.61 -2.49 3.81
C ALA A 162 12.02 -2.93 4.17
N ALA A 163 12.21 -4.25 4.24
CA ALA A 163 13.54 -4.87 4.27
C ALA A 163 14.02 -5.21 2.84
N PRO A 164 15.32 -5.20 2.56
CA PRO A 164 15.89 -5.59 1.28
C PRO A 164 15.43 -6.96 0.81
N GLU A 165 15.35 -7.93 1.74
CA GLU A 165 14.95 -9.30 1.49
C GLU A 165 13.52 -9.37 0.94
N GLY A 166 12.58 -8.63 1.55
CA GLY A 166 11.18 -8.57 1.09
C GLY A 166 11.03 -7.91 -0.27
N ILE A 167 11.81 -6.86 -0.53
CA ILE A 167 11.84 -6.19 -1.83
C ILE A 167 12.33 -7.16 -2.91
N GLU A 168 13.39 -7.91 -2.65
CA GLU A 168 13.94 -8.88 -3.60
C GLU A 168 12.95 -10.00 -3.92
N VAL A 169 12.32 -10.59 -2.90
CA VAL A 169 11.30 -11.63 -3.07
C VAL A 169 10.14 -11.12 -3.91
N LEU A 170 9.60 -9.94 -3.57
CA LEU A 170 8.46 -9.37 -4.29
C LEU A 170 8.81 -9.05 -5.75
N ARG A 171 9.95 -8.45 -6.01
CA ARG A 171 10.43 -8.15 -7.38
C ARG A 171 10.67 -9.39 -8.23
N LYS A 172 11.15 -10.47 -7.62
CA LYS A 172 11.38 -11.74 -8.31
C LYS A 172 10.06 -12.43 -8.68
N ALA A 173 9.10 -12.43 -7.76
CA ALA A 173 7.77 -13.03 -7.98
C ALA A 173 6.90 -12.20 -8.93
N HIS A 174 6.94 -10.88 -8.80
CA HIS A 174 6.10 -9.94 -9.54
C HIS A 174 6.93 -8.81 -10.18
N PRO A 175 7.71 -9.12 -11.23
CA PRO A 175 8.58 -8.13 -11.88
C PRO A 175 7.82 -7.01 -12.63
N ASP A 176 6.53 -7.12 -12.74
CA ASP A 176 5.60 -6.15 -13.35
C ASP A 176 4.98 -5.17 -12.34
N VAL A 177 5.23 -5.33 -11.05
CA VAL A 177 4.64 -4.52 -9.97
C VAL A 177 5.61 -3.42 -9.53
N ASP A 178 5.13 -2.17 -9.53
CA ASP A 178 5.85 -1.05 -8.93
C ASP A 178 5.72 -1.10 -7.40
N ILE A 179 6.82 -0.84 -6.70
CA ILE A 179 6.89 -0.87 -5.24
C ILE A 179 7.23 0.52 -4.71
N PHE A 180 6.34 1.08 -3.90
CA PHE A 180 6.51 2.38 -3.24
C PHE A 180 6.74 2.19 -1.74
N ILE A 181 7.80 2.77 -1.22
CA ILE A 181 8.32 2.53 0.14
C ILE A 181 8.61 3.86 0.82
N ALA A 182 8.03 4.11 2.02
CA ALA A 182 8.34 5.33 2.76
C ALA A 182 9.77 5.29 3.35
N ALA A 183 10.20 4.14 3.87
CA ALA A 183 11.59 3.94 4.29
C ALA A 183 12.06 2.50 4.04
N LYS A 184 13.22 2.36 3.43
CA LYS A 184 13.93 1.09 3.30
C LYS A 184 14.90 0.94 4.47
N ASP A 185 14.75 -0.16 5.21
CA ASP A 185 15.56 -0.49 6.37
C ASP A 185 16.74 -1.42 6.03
N GLU A 186 17.52 -1.79 7.05
CA GLU A 186 18.81 -2.46 6.87
C GLU A 186 18.66 -3.94 6.52
N CYS A 187 17.88 -4.69 7.31
CA CYS A 187 17.75 -6.15 7.18
C CYS A 187 16.59 -6.70 8.03
N LEU A 188 16.41 -8.02 7.98
CA LEU A 188 15.59 -8.79 8.93
C LEU A 188 16.45 -9.38 10.04
N ASN A 189 15.89 -9.49 11.25
CA ASN A 189 16.48 -10.29 12.32
C ASN A 189 16.08 -11.78 12.21
N ASP A 190 16.58 -12.63 13.12
CA ASP A 190 16.32 -14.09 13.15
C ASP A 190 14.83 -14.44 13.34
N HIS A 191 14.02 -13.50 13.81
CA HIS A 191 12.57 -13.65 13.96
C HIS A 191 11.76 -13.01 12.82
N ALA A 192 12.44 -12.64 11.72
CA ALA A 192 11.86 -11.99 10.55
C ALA A 192 11.24 -10.59 10.83
N TYR A 193 11.66 -9.90 11.89
CA TYR A 193 11.35 -8.49 12.11
C TYR A 193 12.35 -7.59 11.38
N ILE A 194 11.85 -6.50 10.84
CA ILE A 194 12.67 -5.50 10.16
C ILE A 194 13.48 -4.71 11.20
N LEU A 195 14.76 -4.47 10.91
CA LEU A 195 15.68 -3.66 11.72
C LEU A 195 16.14 -2.42 10.94
N PRO A 196 16.12 -1.21 11.55
CA PRO A 196 15.64 -0.88 12.90
C PRO A 196 14.12 -1.01 13.05
N GLY A 197 13.33 -1.00 11.98
CA GLY A 197 11.90 -1.27 11.96
C GLY A 197 11.05 -0.27 12.78
N LEU A 198 9.90 -0.76 13.21
CA LEU A 198 8.95 -0.05 14.08
C LEU A 198 8.16 -1.02 15.01
N GLY A 199 8.59 -2.27 15.12
CA GLY A 199 7.87 -3.33 15.82
C GLY A 199 6.77 -3.96 14.98
N ASP A 200 5.72 -4.49 15.62
CA ASP A 200 4.54 -5.03 14.93
C ASP A 200 3.55 -3.90 14.62
N ALA A 201 3.37 -3.61 13.33
CA ALA A 201 2.48 -2.54 12.88
C ALA A 201 1.01 -2.82 13.20
N GLY A 202 0.57 -4.08 13.15
CA GLY A 202 -0.79 -4.47 13.49
C GLY A 202 -1.10 -4.23 14.95
N ASP A 203 -0.23 -4.68 15.83
CA ASP A 203 -0.39 -4.47 17.28
C ASP A 203 -0.37 -2.99 17.63
N ARG A 204 0.52 -2.21 17.01
CA ARG A 204 0.59 -0.76 17.23
C ARG A 204 -0.62 -0.01 16.67
N LEU A 205 -1.18 -0.46 15.55
CA LEU A 205 -2.41 0.12 14.97
C LEU A 205 -3.64 -0.17 15.81
N PHE A 206 -3.75 -1.40 16.33
CA PHE A 206 -4.97 -1.88 16.96
C PHE A 206 -4.91 -1.92 18.49
N GLY A 207 -3.72 -1.72 19.07
CA GLY A 207 -3.54 -1.76 20.52
C GLY A 207 -3.75 -3.17 21.09
N THR A 208 -3.28 -4.20 20.37
CA THR A 208 -3.50 -5.60 20.73
C THR A 208 -2.37 -6.22 21.57
N LYS A 209 -1.37 -5.43 21.96
CA LYS A 209 -0.35 -5.74 22.99
C LYS A 209 -0.26 -4.63 24.00
#